data_60d435f84abbd0eb6967f43d5fe2d5b2
#
_entry.id   60d435f84abbd0eb6967f43d5fe2d5b2
#
_cell.length_a   1.000
_cell.length_b   1.000
_cell.length_c   1.000
_cell.angle_alpha   90.00
_cell.angle_beta   90.00
_cell.angle_gamma   90.00
#
_symmetry.space_group_name_H-M   'P 1'
#
loop_
_entity.id
_entity.type
_entity.pdbx_description
1 polymer ?
#
loop_
_entity_poly.entity_id
_entity_poly.type
_entity_poly.pdbx_seq_one_letter_code
_entity_poly.pdbx_strand_id
1 'polypeptide(L)'
;GNVLVYSLYAPLHRGDTGEIQHLLGYYRRIYRLIALAVALLGAAVIPFLPLIISSELPMAQLIVYYVLYLANSVASYLVIYKTTLIQADQKAYLQNMVSAAALVLQYAAQIACLLIWGSYLGYLLIQIACTLLQNAVLSHLADKMYSFLREKQKCAPMHRKQELNDNIRSMFLYKLATILINNTDNILISIMLGTVFVGYYSNYASLT
;
A
#
# COMPACT_ATOMS: atom_id res chain seq x y z
N GLY A 1 -5.49 -5.00 -5.81
CA GLY A 1 -6.55 -4.00 -5.84
C GLY A 1 -7.72 -4.31 -6.76
N ASN A 2 -7.50 -4.39 -8.07
CA ASN A 2 -8.59 -4.38 -9.06
C ASN A 2 -9.60 -5.54 -8.93
N VAL A 3 -9.14 -6.76 -8.63
CA VAL A 3 -10.06 -7.93 -8.42
C VAL A 3 -11.07 -7.65 -7.33
N LEU A 4 -10.60 -7.07 -6.23
CA LEU A 4 -11.45 -6.79 -5.07
C LEU A 4 -12.45 -5.66 -5.39
N VAL A 5 -12.08 -4.74 -6.26
CA VAL A 5 -12.98 -3.70 -6.79
C VAL A 5 -14.06 -4.35 -7.66
N TYR A 6 -13.68 -5.20 -8.60
CA TYR A 6 -14.63 -5.88 -9.51
C TYR A 6 -15.64 -6.75 -8.76
N SER A 7 -15.21 -7.48 -7.72
CA SER A 7 -16.12 -8.32 -6.96
C SER A 7 -17.15 -7.55 -6.14
N LEU A 8 -16.93 -6.24 -5.90
CA LEU A 8 -17.89 -5.37 -5.23
C LEU A 8 -18.94 -4.76 -6.17
N TYR A 9 -18.71 -4.74 -7.50
CA TYR A 9 -19.66 -4.10 -8.43
C TYR A 9 -21.05 -4.73 -8.40
N ALA A 10 -21.15 -6.07 -8.45
CA ALA A 10 -22.44 -6.75 -8.46
C ALA A 10 -23.22 -6.56 -7.15
N PRO A 11 -22.63 -6.71 -5.96
CA PRO A 11 -23.30 -6.40 -4.70
C PRO A 11 -23.70 -4.93 -4.56
N LEU A 12 -22.87 -3.99 -5.02
CA LEU A 12 -23.18 -2.56 -5.00
C LEU A 12 -24.36 -2.22 -5.89
N HIS A 13 -24.42 -2.80 -7.11
CA HIS A 13 -25.52 -2.60 -8.04
C HIS A 13 -26.84 -3.15 -7.49
N ARG A 14 -26.79 -4.28 -6.77
CA ARG A 14 -27.99 -4.88 -6.14
C ARG A 14 -28.39 -4.25 -4.82
N GLY A 15 -27.53 -3.36 -4.24
CA GLY A 15 -27.74 -2.78 -2.93
C GLY A 15 -27.64 -3.77 -1.77
N ASP A 16 -26.98 -4.93 -1.98
CA ASP A 16 -26.81 -5.96 -0.95
C ASP A 16 -25.70 -5.58 0.04
N THR A 17 -26.11 -4.83 1.05
CA THR A 17 -25.21 -4.39 2.12
C THR A 17 -24.61 -5.54 2.93
N GLY A 18 -25.33 -6.67 3.04
CA GLY A 18 -24.85 -7.86 3.76
C GLY A 18 -23.68 -8.53 3.02
N GLU A 19 -23.81 -8.73 1.69
CA GLU A 19 -22.75 -9.29 0.85
C GLU A 19 -21.52 -8.35 0.84
N ILE A 20 -21.74 -7.02 0.74
CA ILE A 20 -20.66 -6.01 0.79
C ILE A 20 -19.90 -6.08 2.11
N GLN A 21 -20.58 -6.12 3.25
CA GLN A 21 -19.94 -6.21 4.57
C GLN A 21 -19.11 -7.49 4.68
N HIS A 22 -19.63 -8.61 4.18
CA HIS A 22 -18.93 -9.90 4.23
C HIS A 22 -17.65 -9.87 3.38
N LEU A 23 -17.72 -9.35 2.15
CA LEU A 23 -16.57 -9.15 1.27
C LEU A 23 -15.51 -8.26 1.91
N LEU A 24 -15.92 -7.12 2.48
CA LEU A 24 -15.00 -6.21 3.16
C LEU A 24 -14.36 -6.82 4.40
N GLY A 25 -15.10 -7.63 5.17
CA GLY A 25 -14.55 -8.40 6.28
C GLY A 25 -13.47 -9.39 5.85
N TYR A 26 -13.70 -10.06 4.71
CA TYR A 26 -12.74 -10.96 4.08
C TYR A 26 -11.49 -10.17 3.58
N TYR A 27 -11.67 -9.04 2.90
CA TYR A 27 -10.57 -8.19 2.43
C TYR A 27 -9.75 -7.63 3.58
N ARG A 28 -10.39 -7.20 4.66
CA ARG A 28 -9.71 -6.77 5.88
C ARG A 28 -8.77 -7.85 6.43
N ARG A 29 -9.18 -9.12 6.40
CA ARG A 29 -8.32 -10.24 6.84
C ARG A 29 -7.13 -10.43 5.89
N ILE A 30 -7.37 -10.42 4.58
CA ILE A 30 -6.31 -10.56 3.57
C ILE A 30 -5.29 -9.43 3.70
N TYR A 31 -5.72 -8.17 3.76
CA TYR A 31 -4.80 -7.05 3.88
C TYR A 31 -4.02 -7.04 5.19
N ARG A 32 -4.61 -7.54 6.28
CA ARG A 32 -3.88 -7.75 7.54
C ARG A 32 -2.82 -8.85 7.42
N LEU A 33 -3.14 -9.94 6.73
CA LEU A 33 -2.16 -11.00 6.44
C LEU A 33 -1.02 -10.49 5.56
N ILE A 34 -1.33 -9.68 4.54
CA ILE A 34 -0.31 -9.04 3.69
C ILE A 34 0.55 -8.09 4.54
N ALA A 35 -0.05 -7.25 5.37
CA ALA A 35 0.67 -6.35 6.25
C ALA A 35 1.61 -7.11 7.21
N LEU A 36 1.15 -8.22 7.78
CA LEU A 36 1.94 -9.10 8.63
C LEU A 36 3.08 -9.76 7.85
N ALA A 37 2.81 -10.26 6.64
CA ALA A 37 3.83 -10.86 5.79
C ALA A 37 4.92 -9.83 5.41
N VAL A 38 4.53 -8.61 5.05
CA VAL A 38 5.46 -7.50 4.76
C VAL A 38 6.29 -7.16 6.01
N ALA A 39 5.66 -7.10 7.19
CA ALA A 39 6.38 -6.84 8.44
C ALA A 39 7.40 -7.94 8.76
N LEU A 40 7.01 -9.23 8.63
CA LEU A 40 7.89 -10.37 8.91
C LEU A 40 9.04 -10.48 7.90
N LEU A 41 8.73 -10.37 6.60
CA LEU A 41 9.76 -10.40 5.55
C LEU A 41 10.70 -9.19 5.66
N GLY A 42 10.16 -8.00 5.93
CA GLY A 42 10.98 -6.83 6.17
C GLY A 42 11.86 -6.97 7.43
N ALA A 43 11.33 -7.51 8.52
CA ALA A 43 12.12 -7.79 9.72
C ALA A 43 13.23 -8.83 9.45
N ALA A 44 12.95 -9.85 8.63
CA ALA A 44 13.95 -10.86 8.24
C ALA A 44 15.12 -10.28 7.43
N VAL A 45 14.95 -9.13 6.78
CA VAL A 45 16.03 -8.43 6.05
C VAL A 45 16.98 -7.68 6.98
N ILE A 46 16.54 -7.31 8.20
CA ILE A 46 17.34 -6.50 9.13
C ILE A 46 18.76 -7.07 9.36
N PRO A 47 18.97 -8.39 9.62
CA PRO A 47 20.32 -8.94 9.81
C PRO A 47 21.18 -8.89 8.56
N PHE A 48 20.58 -8.77 7.37
CA PHE A 48 21.29 -8.69 6.10
C PHE A 48 21.60 -7.26 5.65
N LEU A 49 21.08 -6.24 6.35
CA LEU A 49 21.34 -4.83 6.02
C LEU A 49 22.84 -4.51 5.90
N PRO A 50 23.74 -4.99 6.78
CA PRO A 50 25.15 -4.70 6.64
C PRO A 50 25.80 -5.25 5.37
N LEU A 51 25.20 -6.31 4.80
CA LEU A 51 25.67 -6.95 3.58
C LEU A 51 25.17 -6.22 2.32
N ILE A 52 23.99 -5.60 2.42
CA ILE A 52 23.28 -4.96 1.29
C ILE A 52 23.67 -3.50 1.14
N ILE A 53 23.89 -2.81 2.27
CA ILE A 53 24.11 -1.35 2.30
C ILE A 53 25.50 -1.04 2.84
N SER A 54 26.37 -0.57 1.95
CA SER A 54 27.66 0.04 2.32
C SER A 54 27.41 1.53 2.61
N SER A 55 27.30 1.89 3.89
CA SER A 55 27.01 3.26 4.33
C SER A 55 28.02 3.71 5.39
N GLU A 56 28.38 4.98 5.37
CA GLU A 56 29.21 5.62 6.42
C GLU A 56 28.42 5.88 7.72
N LEU A 57 27.10 5.71 7.70
CA LEU A 57 26.23 5.91 8.85
C LEU A 57 26.39 4.77 9.87
N PRO A 58 26.30 5.07 11.19
CA PRO A 58 26.25 4.04 12.21
C PRO A 58 25.13 3.05 11.96
N MET A 59 25.42 1.75 12.03
CA MET A 59 24.48 0.67 11.75
C MET A 59 23.17 0.79 12.55
N ALA A 60 23.26 1.25 13.80
CA ALA A 60 22.09 1.48 14.65
C ALA A 60 21.11 2.53 14.05
N GLN A 61 21.62 3.59 13.46
CA GLN A 61 20.78 4.61 12.79
C GLN A 61 20.14 4.06 11.53
N LEU A 62 20.89 3.29 10.74
CA LEU A 62 20.39 2.66 9.53
C LEU A 62 19.23 1.71 9.84
N ILE A 63 19.35 0.90 10.89
CA ILE A 63 18.28 -0.01 11.34
C ILE A 63 17.05 0.78 11.76
N VAL A 64 17.20 1.89 12.50
CA VAL A 64 16.08 2.75 12.91
C VAL A 64 15.36 3.31 11.68
N TYR A 65 16.08 3.84 10.71
CA TYR A 65 15.49 4.37 9.48
C TYR A 65 14.74 3.29 8.68
N TYR A 66 15.37 2.11 8.58
CA TYR A 66 14.74 0.97 7.91
C TYR A 66 13.43 0.54 8.60
N VAL A 67 13.43 0.42 9.94
CA VAL A 67 12.25 0.03 10.72
C VAL A 67 11.13 1.07 10.58
N LEU A 68 11.45 2.36 10.60
CA LEU A 68 10.48 3.42 10.38
C LEU A 68 9.86 3.34 8.97
N TYR A 69 10.70 3.09 7.96
CA TYR A 69 10.22 2.93 6.58
C TYR A 69 9.33 1.68 6.43
N LEU A 70 9.72 0.57 7.06
CA LEU A 70 8.93 -0.65 7.12
C LEU A 70 7.58 -0.41 7.83
N ALA A 71 7.59 0.30 8.96
CA ALA A 71 6.37 0.66 9.69
C ALA A 71 5.42 1.50 8.84
N ASN A 72 5.94 2.47 8.08
CA ASN A 72 5.15 3.26 7.14
C ASN A 72 4.53 2.38 6.04
N SER A 73 5.32 1.44 5.49
CA SER A 73 4.83 0.48 4.49
C SER A 73 3.71 -0.39 5.04
N VAL A 74 3.85 -0.92 6.25
CA VAL A 74 2.81 -1.71 6.93
C VAL A 74 1.56 -0.87 7.19
N ALA A 75 1.72 0.37 7.66
CA ALA A 75 0.61 1.29 7.92
C ALA A 75 -0.24 1.56 6.67
N SER A 76 0.37 1.61 5.50
CA SER A 76 -0.34 1.83 4.23
C SER A 76 -1.37 0.74 3.90
N TYR A 77 -1.18 -0.49 4.40
CA TYR A 77 -2.11 -1.61 4.14
C TYR A 77 -3.37 -1.60 5.02
N LEU A 78 -3.38 -0.84 6.13
CA LEU A 78 -4.43 -0.96 7.15
C LEU A 78 -5.83 -0.52 6.69
N VAL A 79 -5.92 0.40 5.73
CA VAL A 79 -7.19 1.03 5.31
C VAL A 79 -7.57 0.70 3.87
N ILE A 80 -6.73 -0.03 3.12
CA ILE A 80 -6.96 -0.33 1.69
C ILE A 80 -8.32 -1.00 1.45
N TYR A 81 -8.80 -1.86 2.35
CA TYR A 81 -10.10 -2.53 2.19
C TYR A 81 -11.28 -1.54 2.15
N LYS A 82 -11.21 -0.41 2.86
CA LYS A 82 -12.23 0.65 2.82
C LYS A 82 -12.13 1.50 1.55
N THR A 83 -10.91 1.82 1.14
CA THR A 83 -10.69 2.59 -0.10
C THR A 83 -11.09 1.79 -1.34
N THR A 84 -10.97 0.46 -1.29
CA THR A 84 -11.46 -0.44 -2.34
C THR A 84 -12.98 -0.29 -2.55
N LEU A 85 -13.76 -0.08 -1.48
CA LEU A 85 -15.20 0.18 -1.59
C LEU A 85 -15.49 1.53 -2.25
N ILE A 86 -14.76 2.59 -1.88
CA ILE A 86 -14.89 3.92 -2.49
C ILE A 86 -14.58 3.85 -3.99
N GLN A 87 -13.55 3.08 -4.37
CA GLN A 87 -13.19 2.86 -5.78
C GLN A 87 -14.28 2.09 -6.53
N ALA A 88 -14.84 1.03 -5.91
CA ALA A 88 -15.91 0.23 -6.52
C ALA A 88 -17.19 1.04 -6.74
N ASP A 89 -17.48 2.00 -5.87
CA ASP A 89 -18.61 2.95 -6.01
C ASP A 89 -18.29 4.12 -6.97
N GLN A 90 -17.24 3.98 -7.80
CA GLN A 90 -16.81 4.99 -8.78
C GLN A 90 -16.46 6.37 -8.18
N LYS A 91 -16.25 6.45 -6.87
CA LYS A 91 -15.91 7.68 -6.14
C LYS A 91 -14.40 7.79 -5.86
N ALA A 92 -13.57 7.18 -6.72
CA ALA A 92 -12.11 7.21 -6.60
C ALA A 92 -11.53 8.64 -6.54
N TYR A 93 -12.23 9.62 -7.13
CA TYR A 93 -11.83 11.03 -7.07
C TYR A 93 -11.71 11.56 -5.65
N LEU A 94 -12.60 11.14 -4.72
CA LEU A 94 -12.51 11.54 -3.31
C LEU A 94 -11.24 11.00 -2.64
N GLN A 95 -10.90 9.74 -2.90
CA GLN A 95 -9.65 9.16 -2.43
C GLN A 95 -8.45 9.90 -2.99
N ASN A 96 -8.46 10.19 -4.29
CA ASN A 96 -7.35 10.88 -4.96
C ASN A 96 -7.19 12.32 -4.44
N MET A 97 -8.28 13.04 -4.18
CA MET A 97 -8.23 14.38 -3.58
C MET A 97 -7.61 14.35 -2.17
N VAL A 98 -8.04 13.42 -1.31
CA VAL A 98 -7.47 13.28 0.04
C VAL A 98 -5.99 12.89 -0.05
N SER A 99 -5.64 11.98 -0.96
CA SER A 99 -4.25 11.55 -1.14
C SER A 99 -3.37 12.69 -1.67
N ALA A 100 -3.84 13.47 -2.63
CA ALA A 100 -3.11 14.62 -3.16
C ALA A 100 -2.89 15.70 -2.09
N ALA A 101 -3.93 16.04 -1.32
CA ALA A 101 -3.83 16.98 -0.23
C ALA A 101 -2.85 16.51 0.86
N ALA A 102 -2.91 15.22 1.22
CA ALA A 102 -1.99 14.61 2.19
C ALA A 102 -0.54 14.64 1.68
N LEU A 103 -0.30 14.37 0.40
CA LEU A 103 1.04 14.42 -0.21
C LEU A 103 1.61 15.84 -0.19
N VAL A 104 0.83 16.85 -0.57
CA VAL A 104 1.27 18.26 -0.53
C VAL A 104 1.64 18.65 0.90
N LEU A 105 0.79 18.34 1.87
CA LEU A 105 1.05 18.61 3.28
C LEU A 105 2.31 17.87 3.77
N GLN A 106 2.46 16.60 3.40
CA GLN A 106 3.61 15.78 3.76
C GLN A 106 4.91 16.39 3.23
N TYR A 107 4.98 16.70 1.93
CA TYR A 107 6.20 17.26 1.34
C TYR A 107 6.53 18.64 1.89
N ALA A 108 5.53 19.50 2.10
CA ALA A 108 5.74 20.81 2.72
C ALA A 108 6.32 20.67 4.14
N ALA A 109 5.77 19.78 4.96
CA ALA A 109 6.26 19.51 6.30
C ALA A 109 7.66 18.87 6.30
N GLN A 110 7.95 17.97 5.37
CA GLN A 110 9.25 17.32 5.23
C GLN A 110 10.34 18.32 4.79
N ILE A 111 10.03 19.19 3.83
CA ILE A 111 10.96 20.26 3.39
C ILE A 111 11.23 21.21 4.56
N ALA A 112 10.20 21.66 5.27
CA ALA A 112 10.36 22.52 6.45
C ALA A 112 11.22 21.85 7.55
N CYS A 113 10.99 20.57 7.81
CA CYS A 113 11.77 19.79 8.77
C CYS A 113 13.25 19.72 8.40
N LEU A 114 13.57 19.48 7.13
CA LEU A 114 14.94 19.40 6.65
C LEU A 114 15.63 20.76 6.69
N LEU A 115 14.93 21.84 6.36
CA LEU A 115 15.48 23.20 6.37
C LEU A 115 15.73 23.72 7.79
N ILE A 116 14.84 23.38 8.75
CA ILE A 116 14.93 23.92 10.12
C ILE A 116 15.84 23.05 11.01
N TRP A 117 15.67 21.71 10.92
CA TRP A 117 16.36 20.78 11.84
C TRP A 117 17.41 19.89 11.16
N GLY A 118 17.44 19.81 9.82
CA GLY A 118 18.38 18.94 9.10
C GLY A 118 18.26 17.46 9.47
N SER A 119 17.12 17.04 10.05
CA SER A 119 16.95 15.71 10.65
C SER A 119 16.23 14.76 9.72
N TYR A 120 16.93 13.74 9.24
CA TYR A 120 16.30 12.67 8.43
C TYR A 120 15.33 11.81 9.25
N LEU A 121 15.55 11.66 10.55
CA LEU A 121 14.62 10.98 11.45
C LEU A 121 13.28 11.74 11.51
N GLY A 122 13.33 13.08 11.65
CA GLY A 122 12.13 13.92 11.60
C GLY A 122 11.38 13.78 10.28
N TYR A 123 12.09 13.72 9.16
CA TYR A 123 11.52 13.45 7.84
C TYR A 123 10.71 12.16 7.82
N LEU A 124 11.24 11.03 8.33
CA LEU A 124 10.55 9.74 8.36
C LEU A 124 9.35 9.72 9.32
N LEU A 125 9.47 10.40 10.47
CA LEU A 125 8.35 10.50 11.42
C LEU A 125 7.17 11.29 10.83
N ILE A 126 7.45 12.39 10.13
CA ILE A 126 6.43 13.16 9.39
C ILE A 126 5.75 12.28 8.35
N GLN A 127 6.51 11.46 7.61
CA GLN A 127 5.95 10.53 6.62
C GLN A 127 4.95 9.57 7.26
N ILE A 128 5.32 8.94 8.36
CA ILE A 128 4.43 8.01 9.08
C ILE A 128 3.20 8.74 9.61
N ALA A 129 3.38 9.90 10.22
CA ALA A 129 2.28 10.70 10.76
C ALA A 129 1.28 11.10 9.66
N CYS A 130 1.77 11.56 8.51
CA CYS A 130 0.92 11.91 7.36
C CYS A 130 0.21 10.68 6.77
N THR A 131 0.87 9.53 6.68
CA THR A 131 0.25 8.28 6.23
C THR A 131 -0.86 7.85 7.18
N LEU A 132 -0.65 7.91 8.48
CA LEU A 132 -1.67 7.57 9.48
C LEU A 132 -2.84 8.57 9.45
N LEU A 133 -2.56 9.87 9.30
CA LEU A 133 -3.58 10.91 9.16
C LEU A 133 -4.42 10.67 7.90
N GLN A 134 -3.79 10.44 6.75
CA GLN A 134 -4.47 10.11 5.50
C GLN A 134 -5.36 8.88 5.67
N ASN A 135 -4.85 7.82 6.28
CA ASN A 135 -5.60 6.61 6.57
C ASN A 135 -6.81 6.87 7.49
N ALA A 136 -6.64 7.70 8.52
CA ALA A 136 -7.73 8.09 9.42
C ALA A 136 -8.82 8.87 8.68
N VAL A 137 -8.43 9.86 7.85
CA VAL A 137 -9.36 10.65 7.04
C VAL A 137 -10.13 9.77 6.06
N LEU A 138 -9.45 8.90 5.31
CA LEU A 138 -10.08 7.99 4.36
C LEU A 138 -10.99 6.98 5.06
N SER A 139 -10.58 6.46 6.22
CA SER A 139 -11.40 5.57 7.03
C SER A 139 -12.68 6.26 7.52
N HIS A 140 -12.54 7.48 8.03
CA HIS A 140 -13.70 8.28 8.50
C HIS A 140 -14.64 8.64 7.34
N LEU A 141 -14.09 9.01 6.20
CA LEU A 141 -14.87 9.30 4.99
C LEU A 141 -15.68 8.08 4.54
N ALA A 142 -15.04 6.90 4.48
CA ALA A 142 -15.72 5.65 4.16
C ALA A 142 -16.85 5.33 5.16
N ASP A 143 -16.59 5.48 6.47
CA ASP A 143 -17.58 5.19 7.52
C ASP A 143 -18.75 6.20 7.53
N LYS A 144 -18.53 7.42 7.03
CA LYS A 144 -19.58 8.44 6.86
C LYS A 144 -20.42 8.16 5.61
N MET A 145 -19.79 7.74 4.53
CA MET A 145 -20.47 7.45 3.25
C MET A 145 -21.25 6.14 3.30
N TYR A 146 -20.76 5.14 4.03
CA TYR A 146 -21.32 3.80 4.10
C TYR A 146 -21.65 3.47 5.56
N SER A 147 -22.77 3.98 6.06
CA SER A 147 -23.22 3.83 7.46
C SER A 147 -23.32 2.34 7.89
N PHE A 148 -23.66 1.45 6.95
CA PHE A 148 -23.73 0.02 7.18
C PHE A 148 -22.41 -0.62 7.62
N LEU A 149 -21.24 0.03 7.37
CA LEU A 149 -19.95 -0.47 7.83
C LEU A 149 -19.80 -0.49 9.36
N ARG A 150 -20.61 0.29 10.08
CA ARG A 150 -20.62 0.34 11.55
C ARG A 150 -21.51 -0.71 12.18
N GLU A 151 -22.44 -1.30 11.42
CA GLU A 151 -23.34 -2.33 11.92
C GLU A 151 -22.60 -3.68 12.09
N LYS A 152 -22.97 -4.42 13.16
CA LYS A 152 -22.40 -5.75 13.40
C LYS A 152 -22.77 -6.69 12.25
N GLN A 153 -21.78 -7.29 11.69
CA GLN A 153 -21.85 -8.25 10.59
C GLN A 153 -22.83 -9.39 10.94
N LYS A 154 -23.95 -9.48 10.23
CA LYS A 154 -24.78 -10.70 10.20
C LYS A 154 -24.06 -11.67 9.27
N CYS A 155 -23.54 -12.77 9.84
CA CYS A 155 -22.88 -13.82 9.09
C CYS A 155 -23.84 -14.46 8.09
N ALA A 156 -23.81 -14.01 6.83
CA ALA A 156 -24.38 -14.76 5.73
C ALA A 156 -23.30 -15.71 5.17
N PRO A 157 -23.65 -16.98 4.84
CA PRO A 157 -22.69 -17.91 4.27
C PRO A 157 -22.26 -17.41 2.88
N MET A 158 -20.95 -17.30 2.66
CA MET A 158 -20.38 -16.83 1.42
C MET A 158 -20.36 -17.95 0.39
N HIS A 159 -21.39 -18.03 -0.46
CA HIS A 159 -21.46 -19.00 -1.55
C HIS A 159 -20.32 -18.86 -2.61
N ARG A 160 -19.62 -17.73 -2.64
CA ARG A 160 -18.59 -17.39 -3.65
C ARG A 160 -17.15 -17.39 -3.12
N LYS A 161 -16.90 -17.95 -1.93
CA LYS A 161 -15.55 -17.89 -1.32
C LYS A 161 -14.49 -18.58 -2.16
N GLN A 162 -14.84 -19.66 -2.82
CA GLN A 162 -13.93 -20.44 -3.66
C GLN A 162 -13.57 -19.68 -4.96
N GLU A 163 -14.57 -19.16 -5.66
CA GLU A 163 -14.40 -18.33 -6.86
C GLU A 163 -13.53 -17.08 -6.57
N LEU A 164 -13.74 -16.45 -5.42
CA LEU A 164 -12.92 -15.31 -4.98
C LEU A 164 -11.46 -15.70 -4.71
N ASN A 165 -11.22 -16.82 -4.07
CA ASN A 165 -9.85 -17.31 -3.83
C ASN A 165 -9.13 -17.62 -5.13
N ASP A 166 -9.80 -18.27 -6.08
CA ASP A 166 -9.23 -18.62 -7.38
C ASP A 166 -8.91 -17.38 -8.19
N ASN A 167 -9.79 -16.37 -8.18
CA ASN A 167 -9.57 -15.09 -8.83
C ASN A 167 -8.39 -14.33 -8.18
N ILE A 168 -8.30 -14.30 -6.86
CA ILE A 168 -7.17 -13.68 -6.14
C ILE A 168 -5.86 -14.38 -6.47
N ARG A 169 -5.84 -15.72 -6.48
CA ARG A 169 -4.67 -16.52 -6.84
C ARG A 169 -4.21 -16.26 -8.28
N SER A 170 -5.14 -16.28 -9.22
CA SER A 170 -4.85 -16.01 -10.63
C SER A 170 -4.27 -14.61 -10.84
N MET A 171 -4.85 -13.59 -10.18
CA MET A 171 -4.34 -12.22 -10.28
C MET A 171 -3.03 -12.01 -9.53
N PHE A 172 -2.78 -12.74 -8.46
CA PHE A 172 -1.47 -12.73 -7.79
C PHE A 172 -0.39 -13.27 -8.73
N LEU A 173 -0.64 -14.40 -9.39
CA LEU A 173 0.29 -14.97 -10.39
C LEU A 173 0.50 -14.02 -11.57
N TYR A 174 -0.59 -13.44 -12.10
CA TYR A 174 -0.51 -12.44 -13.15
C TYR A 174 0.34 -11.23 -12.73
N LYS A 175 0.14 -10.72 -11.51
CA LYS A 175 0.90 -9.57 -11.00
C LYS A 175 2.38 -9.91 -10.79
N LEU A 176 2.69 -11.11 -10.29
CA LEU A 176 4.07 -11.59 -10.20
C LEU A 176 4.72 -11.67 -11.57
N ALA A 177 4.05 -12.28 -12.56
CA ALA A 177 4.56 -12.36 -13.92
C ALA A 177 4.81 -10.96 -14.51
N THR A 178 3.87 -10.02 -14.32
CA THR A 178 4.02 -8.64 -14.78
C THR A 178 5.21 -7.93 -14.13
N ILE A 179 5.42 -8.11 -12.81
CA ILE A 179 6.56 -7.53 -12.10
C ILE A 179 7.87 -8.12 -12.61
N LEU A 180 7.93 -9.44 -12.80
CA LEU A 180 9.12 -10.11 -13.35
C LEU A 180 9.43 -9.58 -14.74
N ILE A 181 8.46 -9.53 -15.65
CA ILE A 181 8.66 -9.06 -17.02
C ILE A 181 9.12 -7.59 -17.02
N ASN A 182 8.41 -6.69 -16.33
CA ASN A 182 8.71 -5.25 -16.37
C ASN A 182 10.00 -4.86 -15.64
N ASN A 183 10.49 -5.66 -14.70
CA ASN A 183 11.72 -5.35 -13.97
C ASN A 183 12.93 -6.18 -14.43
N THR A 184 12.74 -7.17 -15.30
CA THR A 184 13.84 -7.99 -15.82
C THR A 184 14.86 -7.13 -16.57
N ASP A 185 14.39 -6.16 -17.36
CA ASP A 185 15.28 -5.25 -18.10
C ASP A 185 16.17 -4.45 -17.15
N ASN A 186 15.59 -3.89 -16.09
CA ASN A 186 16.34 -3.14 -15.07
C ASN A 186 17.37 -4.01 -14.35
N ILE A 187 17.02 -5.28 -14.05
CA ILE A 187 17.93 -6.24 -13.41
C ILE A 187 19.07 -6.61 -14.35
N LEU A 188 18.77 -6.92 -15.62
CA LEU A 188 19.78 -7.26 -16.63
C LEU A 188 20.74 -6.09 -16.89
N ILE A 189 20.20 -4.88 -17.07
CA ILE A 189 21.01 -3.67 -17.27
C ILE A 189 21.91 -3.43 -16.04
N SER A 190 21.36 -3.60 -14.82
CA SER A 190 22.13 -3.43 -13.59
C SER A 190 23.30 -4.41 -13.48
N ILE A 191 23.08 -5.68 -13.83
CA ILE A 191 24.11 -6.74 -13.76
C ILE A 191 25.14 -6.58 -14.87
N MET A 192 24.71 -6.25 -16.09
CA MET A 192 25.62 -6.24 -17.25
C MET A 192 26.35 -4.90 -17.45
N LEU A 193 25.69 -3.79 -17.18
CA LEU A 193 26.18 -2.44 -17.50
C LEU A 193 26.36 -1.55 -16.25
N GLY A 194 25.82 -1.96 -15.11
CA GLY A 194 25.89 -1.21 -13.87
C GLY A 194 24.69 -0.29 -13.62
N THR A 195 24.57 0.17 -12.38
CA THR A 195 23.40 0.94 -11.89
C THR A 195 23.22 2.31 -12.55
N VAL A 196 24.28 2.93 -13.07
CA VAL A 196 24.20 4.22 -13.79
C VAL A 196 23.35 4.09 -15.05
N PHE A 197 23.52 2.99 -15.80
CA PHE A 197 22.75 2.74 -17.02
C PHE A 197 21.27 2.43 -16.72
N VAL A 198 20.96 1.85 -15.56
CA VAL A 198 19.57 1.70 -15.09
C VAL A 198 18.91 3.08 -14.93
N GLY A 199 19.65 4.06 -14.39
CA GLY A 199 19.16 5.44 -14.28
C GLY A 199 18.82 6.07 -15.63
N TYR A 200 19.68 5.90 -16.63
CA TYR A 200 19.39 6.37 -18.01
C TYR A 200 18.18 5.66 -18.61
N TYR A 201 18.14 4.32 -18.52
CA TYR A 201 17.02 3.54 -19.03
C TYR A 201 15.68 3.93 -18.38
N SER A 202 15.66 4.08 -17.05
CA SER A 202 14.45 4.45 -16.31
C SER A 202 13.92 5.83 -16.72
N ASN A 203 14.80 6.79 -17.01
CA ASN A 203 14.40 8.10 -17.51
C ASN A 203 13.73 8.02 -18.89
N TYR A 204 14.26 7.20 -19.81
CA TYR A 204 13.63 6.98 -21.12
C TYR A 204 12.32 6.19 -20.99
N ALA A 205 12.28 5.15 -20.16
CA ALA A 205 11.07 4.36 -19.95
C ALA A 205 9.93 5.14 -19.27
N SER A 206 10.22 6.25 -18.59
CA SER A 206 9.19 7.11 -18.00
C SER A 206 8.52 8.04 -19.02
N LEU A 207 9.06 8.17 -20.23
CA LEU A 207 8.53 9.02 -21.30
C LEU A 207 7.64 8.25 -22.30
N THR A 208 7.62 6.92 -22.22
CA THR A 208 6.80 6.01 -23.04
C THR A 208 5.64 5.44 -22.25
#